data_011395e3163395b9bcc2a5fa9faa1a4a
#
_entry.id   011395e3163395b9bcc2a5fa9faa1a4a
#
_cell.length_a   1.000
_cell.length_b   1.000
_cell.length_c   1.000
_cell.angle_alpha   90.00
_cell.angle_beta   90.00
_cell.angle_gamma   90.00
#
_symmetry.space_group_name_H-M   'P 1'
#
loop_
_entity.id
_entity.type
_entity.pdbx_description
1 polymer ?
#
loop_
_entity_poly.entity_id
_entity_poly.type
_entity_poly.pdbx_seq_one_letter_code
_entity_poly.pdbx_strand_id
1 'polypeptide(L)'
;MVDPEAKLEEELIIRPTSETIIWNSYRNWIQSYRDLPILINQWANVMRWEMRTRLFLRTAEFLWQEGHTAHATKEEAIEETERMLGVYAIFAEEFMAMPVIKGSKTANERFAGALYTQCIEALMQDGKALQAGTSHFLGQNFAKAFDVKFATREGTEDYVWATSWG
;
A
#
# COMPACT_ATOMS: atom_id res chain seq x y z
N MET A 1 -17.26 -28.98 -9.76
CA MET A 1 -16.05 -29.07 -10.62
C MET A 1 -16.32 -28.16 -11.80
N VAL A 2 -15.46 -27.15 -12.03
CA VAL A 2 -15.61 -26.24 -13.17
C VAL A 2 -15.01 -26.94 -14.38
N ASP A 3 -15.71 -26.93 -15.51
CA ASP A 3 -15.19 -27.44 -16.77
C ASP A 3 -14.01 -26.57 -17.20
N PRO A 4 -12.78 -27.08 -17.32
CA PRO A 4 -11.61 -26.27 -17.69
C PRO A 4 -11.67 -25.77 -19.15
N GLU A 5 -12.55 -26.28 -19.97
CA GLU A 5 -12.75 -25.83 -21.36
C GLU A 5 -13.89 -24.81 -21.49
N ALA A 6 -14.70 -24.63 -20.45
CA ALA A 6 -15.77 -23.65 -20.45
C ALA A 6 -15.19 -22.24 -20.35
N LYS A 7 -15.54 -21.36 -21.27
CA LYS A 7 -15.25 -19.93 -21.17
C LYS A 7 -16.27 -19.27 -20.23
N LEU A 8 -15.77 -18.38 -19.38
CA LEU A 8 -16.66 -17.52 -18.61
C LEU A 8 -17.37 -16.53 -19.55
N GLU A 9 -18.63 -16.27 -19.28
CA GLU A 9 -19.40 -15.23 -20.02
C GLU A 9 -18.80 -13.84 -19.81
N GLU A 10 -18.27 -13.59 -18.60
CA GLU A 10 -17.54 -12.37 -18.24
C GLU A 10 -16.14 -12.72 -17.75
N GLU A 11 -15.16 -11.92 -18.14
CA GLU A 11 -13.78 -12.10 -17.67
C GLU A 11 -13.66 -11.69 -16.20
N LEU A 12 -12.97 -12.54 -15.41
CA LEU A 12 -12.60 -12.22 -14.04
C LEU A 12 -11.20 -11.60 -14.00
N ILE A 13 -11.11 -10.38 -13.49
CA ILE A 13 -9.84 -9.69 -13.29
C ILE A 13 -9.37 -9.91 -11.87
N ILE A 14 -8.21 -10.54 -11.71
CA ILE A 14 -7.59 -10.79 -10.41
C ILE A 14 -6.63 -9.65 -10.11
N ARG A 15 -6.84 -8.96 -9.00
CA ARG A 15 -6.01 -7.81 -8.60
C ARG A 15 -4.62 -8.24 -8.14
N PRO A 16 -3.53 -7.65 -8.67
CA PRO A 16 -2.18 -7.82 -8.13
C PRO A 16 -1.87 -6.82 -7.00
N THR A 17 -2.69 -5.78 -6.85
CA THR A 17 -2.60 -4.70 -5.87
C THR A 17 -3.90 -3.89 -5.90
N SER A 18 -4.14 -3.06 -4.91
CA SER A 18 -5.44 -2.36 -4.75
C SER A 18 -5.38 -0.85 -5.02
N GLU A 19 -4.22 -0.25 -5.21
CA GLU A 19 -4.08 1.21 -5.35
C GLU A 19 -5.00 1.77 -6.43
N THR A 20 -4.98 1.19 -7.63
CA THR A 20 -5.78 1.68 -8.76
C THR A 20 -7.28 1.65 -8.48
N ILE A 21 -7.77 0.58 -7.86
CA ILE A 21 -9.19 0.41 -7.51
C ILE A 21 -9.60 1.43 -6.45
N ILE A 22 -8.78 1.61 -5.42
CA ILE A 22 -9.04 2.52 -4.30
C ILE A 22 -8.99 3.97 -4.77
N TRP A 23 -8.00 4.34 -5.58
CA TRP A 23 -7.89 5.71 -6.09
C TRP A 23 -9.02 6.10 -7.02
N ASN A 24 -9.54 5.14 -7.80
CA ASN A 24 -10.76 5.37 -8.58
C ASN A 24 -11.99 5.63 -7.68
N SER A 25 -12.03 5.02 -6.49
CA SER A 25 -13.08 5.27 -5.51
C SER A 25 -12.88 6.63 -4.80
N TYR A 26 -11.65 6.97 -4.44
CA TYR A 26 -11.32 8.26 -3.80
C TYR A 26 -11.73 9.46 -4.64
N ARG A 27 -11.63 9.35 -5.96
CA ARG A 27 -12.12 10.38 -6.89
C ARG A 27 -13.58 10.77 -6.63
N ASN A 28 -14.40 9.82 -6.19
CA ASN A 28 -15.81 10.05 -5.91
C ASN A 28 -16.07 10.44 -4.45
N TRP A 29 -15.21 10.02 -3.53
CA TRP A 29 -15.41 10.22 -2.10
C TRP A 29 -14.85 11.54 -1.57
N ILE A 30 -13.77 12.04 -2.16
CA ILE A 30 -13.09 13.23 -1.72
C ILE A 30 -13.52 14.41 -2.56
N GLN A 31 -14.14 15.41 -1.92
CA GLN A 31 -14.62 16.64 -2.56
C GLN A 31 -14.11 17.89 -1.83
N SER A 32 -13.91 17.81 -0.53
CA SER A 32 -13.52 18.94 0.29
C SER A 32 -12.55 18.55 1.41
N TYR A 33 -11.91 19.54 2.02
CA TYR A 33 -11.05 19.34 3.18
C TYR A 33 -11.74 18.64 4.36
N ARG A 34 -13.07 18.65 4.41
CA ARG A 34 -13.87 17.97 5.45
C ARG A 34 -13.90 16.46 5.29
N ASP A 35 -13.58 15.96 4.11
CA ASP A 35 -13.51 14.54 3.82
C ASP A 35 -12.13 13.95 4.19
N LEU A 36 -11.18 14.81 4.57
CA LEU A 36 -9.81 14.45 4.89
C LEU A 36 -9.50 14.56 6.40
N PRO A 37 -8.65 13.68 6.95
CA PRO A 37 -8.00 12.58 6.25
C PRO A 37 -8.95 11.38 6.03
N ILE A 38 -8.75 10.65 4.94
CA ILE A 38 -9.33 9.31 4.77
C ILE A 38 -8.27 8.28 5.15
N LEU A 39 -8.59 7.43 6.11
CA LEU A 39 -7.74 6.36 6.60
C LEU A 39 -8.49 5.05 6.47
N ILE A 40 -8.15 4.25 5.47
CA ILE A 40 -8.78 2.95 5.27
C ILE A 40 -7.73 1.84 5.21
N ASN A 41 -8.13 0.66 5.65
CA ASN A 41 -7.36 -0.55 5.46
C ASN A 41 -8.29 -1.72 5.11
N GLN A 42 -7.71 -2.78 4.59
CA GLN A 42 -8.42 -4.03 4.34
C GLN A 42 -7.54 -5.23 4.64
N TRP A 43 -8.18 -6.30 5.07
CA TRP A 43 -7.66 -7.66 5.05
C TRP A 43 -8.05 -8.26 3.71
N ALA A 44 -7.09 -8.63 2.90
CA ALA A 44 -7.33 -8.98 1.51
C ALA A 44 -6.36 -10.05 1.02
N ASN A 45 -6.68 -10.57 -0.16
CA ASN A 45 -5.76 -11.37 -0.94
C ASN A 45 -5.41 -10.64 -2.24
N VAL A 46 -4.24 -10.93 -2.75
CA VAL A 46 -3.79 -10.55 -4.09
C VAL A 46 -3.10 -11.72 -4.75
N MET A 47 -3.06 -11.71 -6.08
CA MET A 47 -2.30 -12.70 -6.85
C MET A 47 -1.26 -11.98 -7.71
N ARG A 48 -0.05 -12.50 -7.69
CA ARG A 48 1.06 -11.99 -8.50
C ARG A 48 1.78 -13.15 -9.18
N TRP A 49 2.26 -12.91 -10.37
CA TRP A 49 3.12 -13.87 -11.02
C TRP A 49 4.45 -13.94 -10.29
N GLU A 50 4.67 -15.02 -9.56
CA GLU A 50 5.91 -15.29 -8.83
C GLU A 50 6.69 -16.40 -9.51
N MET A 51 7.83 -16.06 -10.10
CA MET A 51 8.67 -17.03 -10.82
C MET A 51 9.42 -18.00 -9.89
N ARG A 52 9.66 -17.59 -8.64
CA ARG A 52 10.41 -18.37 -7.66
C ARG A 52 9.65 -18.44 -6.35
N THR A 53 8.63 -19.26 -6.35
CA THR A 53 7.84 -19.47 -5.13
C THR A 53 8.66 -20.09 -4.02
N ARG A 54 8.38 -19.70 -2.79
CA ARG A 54 8.90 -20.30 -1.56
C ARG A 54 7.73 -20.59 -0.64
N LEU A 55 7.71 -21.78 -0.10
CA LEU A 55 6.65 -22.22 0.80
C LEU A 55 6.51 -21.20 1.96
N PHE A 56 5.28 -20.74 2.21
CA PHE A 56 4.88 -19.71 3.17
C PHE A 56 5.43 -18.30 2.96
N LEU A 57 6.57 -18.13 2.32
CA LEU A 57 7.26 -16.83 2.24
C LEU A 57 7.02 -16.08 0.94
N ARG A 58 6.88 -16.81 -0.19
CA ARG A 58 6.63 -16.24 -1.51
C ARG A 58 5.71 -17.17 -2.28
N THR A 59 4.42 -16.85 -2.26
CA THR A 59 3.37 -17.60 -2.95
C THR A 59 2.75 -16.75 -4.04
N ALA A 60 2.16 -17.37 -5.05
CA ALA A 60 1.48 -16.65 -6.13
C ALA A 60 0.24 -15.89 -5.62
N GLU A 61 -0.51 -16.48 -4.72
CA GLU A 61 -1.56 -15.83 -3.95
C GLU A 61 -1.11 -15.70 -2.49
N PHE A 62 -1.35 -14.55 -1.88
CA PHE A 62 -1.06 -14.34 -0.47
C PHE A 62 -2.11 -13.46 0.20
N LEU A 63 -2.27 -13.68 1.49
CA LEU A 63 -3.10 -12.89 2.36
C LEU A 63 -2.25 -11.79 2.99
N TRP A 64 -2.78 -10.60 3.04
CA TRP A 64 -2.12 -9.47 3.67
C TRP A 64 -3.11 -8.48 4.28
N GLN A 65 -2.58 -7.53 4.99
CA GLN A 65 -3.27 -6.31 5.34
C GLN A 65 -2.65 -5.19 4.53
N GLU A 66 -3.46 -4.34 3.94
CA GLU A 66 -3.00 -3.13 3.26
C GLU A 66 -3.85 -1.93 3.66
N GLY A 67 -3.22 -0.78 3.72
CA GLY A 67 -3.92 0.46 3.96
C GLY A 67 -3.59 1.53 2.93
N HIS A 68 -4.55 2.41 2.74
CA HIS A 68 -4.48 3.51 1.79
C HIS A 68 -5.05 4.75 2.44
N THR A 69 -4.34 5.85 2.36
CA THR A 69 -4.75 7.07 3.04
C THR A 69 -4.64 8.28 2.12
N ALA A 70 -5.48 9.27 2.39
CA ALA A 70 -5.44 10.56 1.73
C ALA A 70 -5.49 11.69 2.77
N HIS A 71 -4.64 12.69 2.61
CA HIS A 71 -4.43 13.78 3.56
C HIS A 71 -4.49 15.14 2.87
N ALA A 72 -4.82 16.17 3.63
CA ALA A 72 -4.83 17.54 3.14
C ALA A 72 -3.42 18.12 2.98
N THR A 73 -2.48 17.69 3.83
CA THR A 73 -1.12 18.24 3.86
C THR A 73 -0.06 17.15 3.65
N LYS A 74 1.10 17.60 3.18
CA LYS A 74 2.27 16.74 3.00
C LYS A 74 2.74 16.18 4.34
N GLU A 75 2.74 17.01 5.35
CA GLU A 75 3.22 16.70 6.70
C GLU A 75 2.38 15.59 7.33
N GLU A 76 1.05 15.65 7.22
CA GLU A 76 0.15 14.60 7.69
C GLU A 76 0.43 13.25 7.01
N ALA A 77 0.65 13.26 5.70
CA ALA A 77 0.94 12.04 4.95
C ALA A 77 2.31 11.45 5.31
N ILE A 78 3.31 12.28 5.57
CA ILE A 78 4.64 11.83 6.04
C ILE A 78 4.50 11.21 7.44
N GLU A 79 3.82 11.88 8.36
CA GLU A 79 3.59 11.38 9.71
C GLU A 79 2.90 10.01 9.69
N GLU A 80 1.88 9.86 8.85
CA GLU A 80 1.17 8.58 8.70
C GLU A 80 2.07 7.48 8.11
N THR A 81 2.92 7.80 7.14
CA THR A 81 3.89 6.87 6.59
C THR A 81 4.83 6.33 7.67
N GLU A 82 5.34 7.21 8.53
CA GLU A 82 6.25 6.83 9.61
C GLU A 82 5.53 6.09 10.74
N ARG A 83 4.32 6.52 11.09
CA ARG A 83 3.46 5.88 12.10
C ARG A 83 3.20 4.43 11.74
N MET A 84 2.80 4.14 10.50
CA MET A 84 2.48 2.79 10.07
C MET A 84 3.69 1.87 9.97
N LEU A 85 4.85 2.39 9.58
CA LEU A 85 6.10 1.63 9.70
C LEU A 85 6.39 1.26 11.15
N GLY A 86 6.15 2.17 12.08
CA GLY A 86 6.27 1.92 13.52
C GLY A 86 5.32 0.84 14.02
N VAL A 87 4.06 0.88 13.59
CA VAL A 87 3.05 -0.16 13.92
C VAL A 87 3.48 -1.54 13.45
N TYR A 88 3.98 -1.65 12.20
CA TYR A 88 4.48 -2.93 11.70
C TYR A 88 5.71 -3.44 12.46
N ALA A 89 6.62 -2.57 12.85
CA ALA A 89 7.78 -2.96 13.64
C ALA A 89 7.37 -3.46 15.03
N ILE A 90 6.50 -2.74 15.73
CA ILE A 90 5.96 -3.16 17.04
C ILE A 90 5.23 -4.50 16.92
N PHE A 91 4.41 -4.66 15.90
CA PHE A 91 3.69 -5.92 15.68
C PHE A 91 4.67 -7.09 15.45
N ALA A 92 5.69 -6.89 14.62
CA ALA A 92 6.70 -7.91 14.35
C ALA A 92 7.47 -8.29 15.62
N GLU A 93 7.94 -7.30 16.40
CA GLU A 93 8.81 -7.52 17.54
C GLU A 93 8.04 -8.01 18.78
N GLU A 94 6.93 -7.36 19.13
CA GLU A 94 6.22 -7.63 20.39
C GLU A 94 5.22 -8.77 20.30
N PHE A 95 4.58 -8.95 19.13
CA PHE A 95 3.53 -9.97 18.96
C PHE A 95 4.01 -11.21 18.22
N MET A 96 4.93 -11.06 17.27
CA MET A 96 5.46 -12.18 16.49
C MET A 96 6.84 -12.64 16.95
N ALA A 97 7.46 -11.97 17.90
CA ALA A 97 8.83 -12.22 18.38
C ALA A 97 9.86 -12.26 17.21
N MET A 98 9.66 -11.43 16.21
CA MET A 98 10.48 -11.32 15.02
C MET A 98 11.24 -10.00 15.02
N PRO A 99 12.55 -10.00 15.37
CA PRO A 99 13.36 -8.79 15.30
C PRO A 99 13.43 -8.25 13.88
N VAL A 100 13.25 -6.95 13.72
CA VAL A 100 13.26 -6.31 12.40
C VAL A 100 14.15 -5.08 12.37
N ILE A 101 14.65 -4.78 11.19
CA ILE A 101 15.43 -3.56 10.91
C ILE A 101 14.54 -2.65 10.07
N LYS A 102 14.35 -1.40 10.53
CA LYS A 102 13.68 -0.35 9.75
C LYS A 102 14.68 0.32 8.83
N GLY A 103 14.28 0.56 7.57
CA GLY A 103 15.12 1.24 6.59
C GLY A 103 14.34 1.82 5.42
N SER A 104 15.02 2.63 4.65
CA SER A 104 14.48 3.20 3.41
C SER A 104 15.00 2.40 2.20
N LYS A 105 14.11 2.12 1.27
CA LYS A 105 14.48 1.47 0.02
C LYS A 105 15.25 2.42 -0.90
N THR A 106 16.16 1.85 -1.66
CA THR A 106 16.87 2.56 -2.71
C THR A 106 15.89 3.01 -3.81
N ALA A 107 16.30 3.99 -4.61
CA ALA A 107 15.47 4.50 -5.69
C ALA A 107 15.01 3.43 -6.69
N ASN A 108 15.81 2.37 -6.89
CA ASN A 108 15.52 1.29 -7.82
C ASN A 108 14.55 0.24 -7.24
N GLU A 109 14.41 0.19 -5.92
CA GLU A 109 13.59 -0.82 -5.23
C GLU A 109 12.31 -0.24 -4.63
N ARG A 110 12.18 1.08 -4.65
CA ARG A 110 10.97 1.74 -4.14
C ARG A 110 9.75 1.38 -4.98
N PHE A 111 8.59 1.41 -4.35
CA PHE A 111 7.32 1.21 -5.02
C PHE A 111 7.11 2.22 -6.17
N ALA A 112 6.64 1.73 -7.30
CA ALA A 112 6.36 2.57 -8.46
C ALA A 112 5.28 3.62 -8.12
N GLY A 113 5.59 4.89 -8.34
CA GLY A 113 4.71 6.01 -7.98
C GLY A 113 4.94 6.60 -6.59
N ALA A 114 5.72 5.94 -5.72
CA ALA A 114 6.11 6.52 -4.44
C ALA A 114 7.27 7.51 -4.59
N LEU A 115 7.27 8.55 -3.76
CA LEU A 115 8.42 9.44 -3.61
C LEU A 115 9.53 8.77 -2.81
N TYR A 116 9.16 8.03 -1.74
CA TYR A 116 10.05 7.12 -1.04
C TYR A 116 9.25 5.95 -0.46
N THR A 117 9.97 4.86 -0.18
CA THR A 117 9.43 3.67 0.47
C THR A 117 10.29 3.33 1.66
N GLN A 118 9.66 3.14 2.79
CA GLN A 118 10.27 2.56 4.00
C GLN A 118 9.82 1.11 4.14
N CYS A 119 10.63 0.30 4.80
CA CYS A 119 10.32 -1.11 5.05
C CYS A 119 10.84 -1.57 6.40
N ILE A 120 10.29 -2.68 6.86
CA ILE A 120 10.89 -3.53 7.90
C ILE A 120 11.40 -4.82 7.25
N GLU A 121 12.59 -5.25 7.64
CA GLU A 121 13.21 -6.47 7.15
C GLU A 121 13.66 -7.34 8.31
N ALA A 122 13.37 -8.63 8.23
CA ALA A 122 13.85 -9.64 9.16
C ALA A 122 15.03 -10.40 8.57
N LEU A 123 15.99 -10.76 9.40
CA LEU A 123 17.13 -11.58 8.99
C LEU A 123 16.74 -13.07 9.02
N MET A 124 16.88 -13.72 7.88
CA MET A 124 16.64 -15.16 7.74
C MET A 124 17.87 -15.97 8.20
N GLN A 125 17.65 -17.24 8.53
CA GLN A 125 18.72 -18.15 8.97
C GLN A 125 19.83 -18.35 7.91
N ASP A 126 19.49 -18.18 6.64
CA ASP A 126 20.46 -18.25 5.53
C ASP A 126 21.23 -16.93 5.30
N GLY A 127 21.06 -15.95 6.19
CA GLY A 127 21.70 -14.64 6.13
C GLY A 127 21.08 -13.64 5.17
N LYS A 128 19.94 -13.97 4.57
CA LYS A 128 19.21 -13.05 3.68
C LYS A 128 18.18 -12.22 4.45
N ALA A 129 17.99 -11.01 3.99
CA ALA A 129 16.91 -10.16 4.47
C ALA A 129 15.57 -10.56 3.83
N LEU A 130 14.52 -10.64 4.66
CA LEU A 130 13.13 -10.82 4.23
C LEU A 130 12.36 -9.54 4.51
N GLN A 131 11.83 -8.90 3.47
CA GLN A 131 10.89 -7.80 3.64
C GLN A 131 9.60 -8.31 4.27
N ALA A 132 9.24 -7.73 5.40
CA ALA A 132 8.07 -8.14 6.18
C ALA A 132 6.92 -7.11 6.16
N GLY A 133 7.22 -5.87 5.85
CA GLY A 133 6.22 -4.82 5.69
C GLY A 133 6.80 -3.59 5.02
N THR A 134 5.96 -2.79 4.38
CA THR A 134 6.35 -1.55 3.71
C THR A 134 5.39 -0.42 4.05
N SER A 135 5.92 0.80 4.01
CA SER A 135 5.15 2.03 4.09
C SER A 135 5.65 3.02 3.03
N HIS A 136 4.73 3.50 2.21
CA HIS A 136 5.03 4.31 1.02
C HIS A 136 4.50 5.73 1.19
N PHE A 137 5.37 6.71 1.05
CA PHE A 137 4.93 8.08 0.83
C PHE A 137 4.73 8.30 -0.67
N LEU A 138 3.48 8.37 -1.10
CA LEU A 138 3.12 8.49 -2.50
C LEU A 138 3.14 9.94 -3.01
N GLY A 139 3.20 10.91 -2.09
CA GLY A 139 3.07 12.31 -2.45
C GLY A 139 1.73 12.60 -3.10
N GLN A 140 1.73 13.31 -4.21
CA GLN A 140 0.53 13.61 -5.02
C GLN A 140 0.48 12.82 -6.34
N ASN A 141 1.34 11.83 -6.54
CA ASN A 141 1.47 11.15 -7.83
C ASN A 141 0.18 10.43 -8.23
N PHE A 142 -0.39 9.65 -7.31
CA PHE A 142 -1.67 8.97 -7.54
C PHE A 142 -2.84 9.94 -7.61
N ALA A 143 -2.86 10.97 -6.75
CA ALA A 143 -3.89 12.00 -6.79
C ALA A 143 -3.96 12.69 -8.17
N LYS A 144 -2.80 13.01 -8.75
CA LYS A 144 -2.71 13.61 -10.09
C LYS A 144 -3.12 12.64 -11.18
N ALA A 145 -2.71 11.35 -11.08
CA ALA A 145 -3.04 10.34 -12.08
C ALA A 145 -4.54 10.04 -12.14
N PHE A 146 -5.23 10.08 -10.99
CA PHE A 146 -6.68 9.81 -10.88
C PHE A 146 -7.54 11.06 -10.77
N ASP A 147 -6.93 12.26 -10.84
CA ASP A 147 -7.59 13.56 -10.68
C ASP A 147 -8.37 13.68 -9.36
N VAL A 148 -7.74 13.28 -8.25
CA VAL A 148 -8.33 13.35 -6.91
C VAL A 148 -7.94 14.66 -6.24
N LYS A 149 -8.88 15.61 -6.26
CA LYS A 149 -8.74 16.95 -5.70
C LYS A 149 -9.73 17.18 -4.58
N PHE A 150 -9.47 18.18 -3.78
CA PHE A 150 -10.38 18.65 -2.75
C PHE A 150 -10.44 20.17 -2.72
N ALA A 151 -11.59 20.72 -2.36
CA ALA A 151 -11.73 22.13 -2.07
C ALA A 151 -11.06 22.45 -0.74
N THR A 152 -10.09 23.35 -0.74
CA THR A 152 -9.40 23.82 0.46
C THR A 152 -10.27 24.75 1.31
N ARG A 153 -9.83 25.09 2.51
CA ARG A 153 -10.54 26.03 3.38
C ARG A 153 -10.60 27.45 2.79
N GLU A 154 -9.63 27.78 1.97
CA GLU A 154 -9.48 29.08 1.29
C GLU A 154 -10.31 29.16 -0.01
N GLY A 155 -11.01 28.10 -0.37
CA GLY A 155 -11.87 28.04 -1.57
C GLY A 155 -11.10 27.78 -2.87
N THR A 156 -9.86 27.32 -2.78
CA THR A 156 -9.07 26.83 -3.92
C THR A 156 -9.15 25.32 -4.03
N GLU A 157 -8.70 24.76 -5.14
CA GLU A 157 -8.53 23.30 -5.28
C GLU A 157 -7.07 22.91 -5.15
N ASP A 158 -6.81 21.76 -4.49
CA ASP A 158 -5.49 21.13 -4.44
C ASP A 158 -5.64 19.61 -4.55
N TYR A 159 -4.56 18.93 -4.94
CA TYR A 159 -4.47 17.49 -4.95
C TYR A 159 -4.18 16.96 -3.54
N VAL A 160 -4.79 15.85 -3.17
CA VAL A 160 -4.53 15.21 -1.89
C VAL A 160 -3.12 14.61 -1.83
N TRP A 161 -2.58 14.52 -0.62
CA TRP A 161 -1.35 13.81 -0.31
C TRP A 161 -1.66 12.39 0.16
N ALA A 162 -0.85 11.45 -0.24
CA ALA A 162 -1.20 10.04 -0.16
C ALA A 162 -0.12 9.19 0.49
N THR A 163 -0.58 8.14 1.17
CA THR A 163 0.25 7.02 1.63
C THR A 163 -0.41 5.70 1.25
N SER A 164 0.39 4.65 1.17
CA SER A 164 -0.09 3.27 1.22
C SER A 164 0.90 2.42 2.00
N TRP A 165 0.42 1.37 2.65
CA TRP A 165 1.23 0.49 3.46
C TRP A 165 0.65 -0.92 3.50
N GLY A 166 1.50 -1.91 3.68
CA GLY A 166 1.16 -3.34 3.65
C GLY A 166 2.28 -4.26 4.09
#